data_d06e6bc468f5ddac0490630245947000
#
_entry.id   d06e6bc468f5ddac0490630245947000
#
_cell.length_a   1.000
_cell.length_b   1.000
_cell.length_c   1.000
_cell.angle_alpha   90.00
_cell.angle_beta   90.00
_cell.angle_gamma   90.00
#
_symmetry.space_group_name_H-M   'P 1'
#
loop_
_entity.id
_entity.type
_entity.pdbx_description
1 polymer ?
#
loop_
_entity_poly.entity_id
_entity_poly.type
_entity_poly.pdbx_seq_one_letter_code
_entity_poly.pdbx_strand_id
1 'polypeptide(L)'
;PVLALIGDGTAMYTLQALWTMARERLNVTSIIFNNASYSVLNIELERVGAEGAGEKAKSQLDLNGPVLNFAHLAQGMGVHGIRVSTTEDLVKGLEYALSQPGPHLIEVMVPESLSGLKRKALPWVLRSLPGLPLSLARALKRKIAP
;
A
#
# COMPACT_ATOMS: atom_id res chain seq x y z
N PRO A 1 -4.41 -10.43 18.30
CA PRO A 1 -3.64 -9.61 17.36
C PRO A 1 -4.56 -8.74 16.49
N VAL A 2 -4.07 -7.56 16.13
CA VAL A 2 -4.75 -6.63 15.24
C VAL A 2 -3.90 -6.48 13.98
N LEU A 3 -4.53 -6.53 12.79
CA LEU A 3 -3.89 -6.21 11.53
C LEU A 3 -4.40 -4.85 11.04
N ALA A 4 -3.47 -3.92 10.80
CA ALA A 4 -3.76 -2.60 10.25
C ALA A 4 -3.21 -2.53 8.81
N LEU A 5 -4.10 -2.39 7.81
CA LEU A 5 -3.76 -2.26 6.40
C LEU A 5 -3.78 -0.79 6.01
N ILE A 6 -2.64 -0.23 5.61
CA ILE A 6 -2.45 1.21 5.49
C ILE A 6 -1.69 1.51 4.19
N GLY A 7 -2.08 2.56 3.45
CA GLY A 7 -1.26 3.11 2.37
C GLY A 7 -0.14 4.01 2.93
N ASP A 8 0.96 4.14 2.19
CA ASP A 8 2.12 4.96 2.55
C ASP A 8 1.76 6.42 2.84
N GLY A 9 1.00 7.06 1.96
CA GLY A 9 0.52 8.42 2.18
C GLY A 9 -0.37 8.55 3.42
N THR A 10 -1.19 7.55 3.73
CA THR A 10 -2.01 7.53 4.95
C THR A 10 -1.15 7.34 6.20
N ALA A 11 -0.12 6.48 6.14
CA ALA A 11 0.79 6.26 7.26
C ALA A 11 1.52 7.55 7.69
N MET A 12 1.80 8.46 6.75
CA MET A 12 2.46 9.72 7.04
C MET A 12 1.65 10.67 7.93
N TYR A 13 0.32 10.51 8.04
CA TYR A 13 -0.48 11.36 8.92
C TYR A 13 -0.26 11.09 10.41
N THR A 14 0.03 9.84 10.79
CA THR A 14 0.09 9.42 12.20
C THR A 14 1.23 8.43 12.48
N LEU A 15 2.34 8.55 11.76
CA LEU A 15 3.48 7.63 11.87
C LEU A 15 4.01 7.50 13.31
N GLN A 16 3.94 8.59 14.10
CA GLN A 16 4.33 8.61 15.51
C GLN A 16 3.52 7.64 16.39
N ALA A 17 2.37 7.13 15.92
CA ALA A 17 1.61 6.10 16.62
C ALA A 17 2.42 4.80 16.81
N LEU A 18 3.41 4.53 15.95
CA LEU A 18 4.31 3.38 16.09
C LEU A 18 5.08 3.43 17.42
N TRP A 19 5.53 4.62 17.84
CA TRP A 19 6.17 4.77 19.14
C TRP A 19 5.22 4.44 20.30
N THR A 20 3.97 4.87 20.23
CA THR A 20 2.95 4.52 21.22
C THR A 20 2.69 3.01 21.24
N MET A 21 2.61 2.37 20.08
CA MET A 21 2.46 0.91 19.98
C MET A 21 3.62 0.18 20.66
N ALA A 22 4.87 0.65 20.48
CA ALA A 22 6.05 0.08 21.11
C ALA A 22 6.03 0.28 22.63
N ARG A 23 5.73 1.51 23.10
CA ARG A 23 5.66 1.84 24.52
C ARG A 23 4.64 0.98 25.27
N GLU A 24 3.46 0.82 24.69
CA GLU A 24 2.36 0.07 25.30
C GLU A 24 2.40 -1.44 24.97
N ARG A 25 3.42 -1.90 24.23
CA ARG A 25 3.61 -3.29 23.80
C ARG A 25 2.35 -3.87 23.12
N LEU A 26 1.71 -3.07 22.28
CA LEU A 26 0.46 -3.45 21.62
C LEU A 26 0.71 -4.56 20.59
N ASN A 27 -0.13 -5.59 20.60
CA ASN A 27 -0.06 -6.66 19.61
C ASN A 27 -0.78 -6.25 18.30
N VAL A 28 -0.13 -5.35 17.56
CA VAL A 28 -0.60 -4.77 16.29
C VAL A 28 0.45 -5.00 15.22
N THR A 29 0.06 -5.59 14.11
CA THR A 29 0.90 -5.68 12.91
C THR A 29 0.39 -4.67 11.89
N SER A 30 1.19 -3.64 11.62
CA SER A 30 0.93 -2.62 10.61
C SER A 30 1.53 -3.08 9.27
N ILE A 31 0.67 -3.18 8.23
CA ILE A 31 1.10 -3.51 6.87
C ILE A 31 0.95 -2.27 6.03
N ILE A 32 2.08 -1.67 5.62
CA ILE A 32 2.10 -0.45 4.81
C ILE A 32 2.34 -0.82 3.35
N PHE A 33 1.34 -0.58 2.50
CA PHE A 33 1.48 -0.69 1.06
C PHE A 33 2.13 0.58 0.53
N ASN A 34 3.42 0.47 0.17
CA ASN A 34 4.23 1.59 -0.28
C ASN A 34 4.33 1.57 -1.81
N ASN A 35 3.65 2.51 -2.46
CA ASN A 35 3.75 2.78 -3.89
C ASN A 35 4.46 4.10 -4.19
N ALA A 36 5.00 4.75 -3.16
CA ALA A 36 5.71 6.02 -3.20
C ALA A 36 4.92 7.18 -3.84
N SER A 37 3.58 7.14 -3.75
CA SER A 37 2.72 8.13 -4.40
C SER A 37 1.35 8.25 -3.72
N TYR A 38 0.80 9.46 -3.72
CA TYR A 38 -0.61 9.70 -3.43
C TYR A 38 -1.50 9.29 -4.61
N SER A 39 -1.46 8.01 -5.00
CA SER A 39 -2.13 7.49 -6.21
C SER A 39 -3.62 7.79 -6.28
N VAL A 40 -4.32 7.81 -5.14
CA VAL A 40 -5.74 8.21 -5.09
C VAL A 40 -5.94 9.64 -5.58
N LEU A 41 -5.06 10.56 -5.17
CA LEU A 41 -5.13 11.97 -5.60
C LEU A 41 -4.80 12.11 -7.09
N ASN A 42 -3.86 11.32 -7.62
CA ASN A 42 -3.58 11.27 -9.05
C ASN A 42 -4.81 10.83 -9.84
N ILE A 43 -5.56 9.82 -9.36
CA ILE A 43 -6.81 9.37 -9.96
C ILE A 43 -7.87 10.48 -9.92
N GLU A 44 -7.98 11.21 -8.83
CA GLU A 44 -8.94 12.31 -8.71
C GLU A 44 -8.60 13.49 -9.64
N LEU A 45 -7.32 13.85 -9.79
CA LEU A 45 -6.90 14.87 -10.76
C LEU A 45 -7.34 14.53 -12.19
N GLU A 46 -7.17 13.27 -12.59
CA GLU A 46 -7.67 12.83 -13.92
C GLU A 46 -9.18 12.88 -13.99
N ARG A 47 -9.88 12.45 -12.93
CA ARG A 47 -11.35 12.43 -12.89
C ARG A 47 -11.97 13.82 -13.06
N VAL A 48 -11.34 14.85 -12.51
CA VAL A 48 -11.81 16.25 -12.62
C VAL A 48 -11.26 16.99 -13.85
N GLY A 49 -10.50 16.28 -14.73
CA GLY A 49 -9.94 16.89 -15.94
C GLY A 49 -8.74 17.81 -15.67
N ALA A 50 -8.09 17.73 -14.53
CA ALA A 50 -6.92 18.51 -14.17
C ALA A 50 -5.60 17.83 -14.61
N GLU A 51 -5.63 17.03 -15.68
CA GLU A 51 -4.46 16.31 -16.22
C GLU A 51 -3.34 17.27 -16.68
N GLY A 52 -3.68 18.53 -16.98
CA GLY A 52 -2.75 19.62 -17.32
C GLY A 52 -2.07 20.29 -16.12
N ALA A 53 -2.22 19.75 -14.91
CA ALA A 53 -1.54 20.28 -13.74
C ALA A 53 -0.02 20.29 -13.97
N GLY A 54 0.62 21.43 -13.69
CA GLY A 54 2.06 21.63 -13.91
C GLY A 54 2.91 20.67 -13.07
N GLU A 55 4.18 20.53 -13.40
CA GLU A 55 5.14 19.64 -12.73
C GLU A 55 5.17 19.83 -11.21
N LYS A 56 5.09 21.09 -10.74
CA LYS A 56 5.07 21.40 -9.30
C LYS A 56 3.84 20.82 -8.60
N ALA A 57 2.66 20.83 -9.24
CA ALA A 57 1.46 20.21 -8.67
C ALA A 57 1.58 18.69 -8.64
N LYS A 58 2.15 18.07 -9.67
CA LYS A 58 2.42 16.64 -9.72
C LYS A 58 3.44 16.20 -8.67
N SER A 59 4.48 16.99 -8.45
CA SER A 59 5.50 16.68 -7.43
C SER A 59 4.96 16.66 -6.00
N GLN A 60 3.84 17.34 -5.74
CA GLN A 60 3.18 17.29 -4.42
C GLN A 60 2.49 15.94 -4.16
N LEU A 61 2.29 15.14 -5.20
CA LEU A 61 1.66 13.82 -5.11
C LEU A 61 2.69 12.69 -5.14
N ASP A 62 3.96 13.04 -5.21
CA ASP A 62 5.10 12.13 -5.23
C ASP A 62 5.69 11.99 -3.82
N LEU A 63 5.91 10.76 -3.38
CA LEU A 63 6.55 10.43 -2.11
C LEU A 63 7.97 9.84 -2.31
N ASN A 64 8.56 10.02 -3.51
CA ASN A 64 9.90 9.54 -3.85
C ASN A 64 11.04 10.51 -3.51
N GLY A 65 10.76 11.72 -3.16
CA GLY A 65 11.78 12.73 -2.95
C GLY A 65 11.76 13.43 -1.57
N PRO A 66 12.42 12.87 -0.54
CA PRO A 66 13.24 11.66 -0.46
C PRO A 66 12.44 10.36 -0.36
N VAL A 67 13.06 9.24 -0.75
CA VAL A 67 12.44 7.92 -0.60
C VAL A 67 12.19 7.59 0.86
N LEU A 68 10.94 7.32 1.21
CA LEU A 68 10.56 6.89 2.55
C LEU A 68 10.92 5.42 2.78
N ASN A 69 11.40 5.12 3.98
CA ASN A 69 11.67 3.77 4.43
C ASN A 69 10.92 3.52 5.75
N PHE A 70 9.70 3.02 5.64
CA PHE A 70 8.83 2.81 6.80
C PHE A 70 9.37 1.73 7.74
N ALA A 71 10.07 0.73 7.21
CA ALA A 71 10.70 -0.31 8.05
C ALA A 71 11.78 0.31 8.96
N HIS A 72 12.64 1.20 8.45
CA HIS A 72 13.63 1.89 9.27
C HIS A 72 13.00 2.90 10.23
N LEU A 73 11.94 3.59 9.81
CA LEU A 73 11.22 4.51 10.69
C LEU A 73 10.58 3.77 11.86
N ALA A 74 10.01 2.58 11.60
CA ALA A 74 9.46 1.71 12.64
C ALA A 74 10.55 1.26 13.64
N GLN A 75 11.71 0.84 13.14
CA GLN A 75 12.86 0.45 13.97
C GLN A 75 13.32 1.59 14.87
N GLY A 76 13.40 2.83 14.31
CA GLY A 76 13.73 4.03 15.08
C GLY A 76 12.71 4.37 16.18
N MET A 77 11.48 3.87 16.07
CA MET A 77 10.40 4.02 17.05
C MET A 77 10.22 2.81 17.97
N GLY A 78 11.14 1.81 17.90
CA GLY A 78 11.11 0.62 18.74
C GLY A 78 10.17 -0.48 18.25
N VAL A 79 9.69 -0.41 17.01
CA VAL A 79 8.85 -1.44 16.38
C VAL A 79 9.71 -2.29 15.43
N HIS A 80 9.57 -3.62 15.49
CA HIS A 80 10.23 -4.50 14.52
C HIS A 80 9.65 -4.25 13.11
N GLY A 81 10.49 -3.72 12.21
CA GLY A 81 10.12 -3.35 10.85
C GLY A 81 10.90 -4.14 9.81
N ILE A 82 10.19 -4.65 8.80
CA ILE A 82 10.76 -5.30 7.61
C ILE A 82 10.19 -4.71 6.35
N ARG A 83 10.97 -4.74 5.25
CA ARG A 83 10.53 -4.36 3.91
C ARG A 83 10.52 -5.60 3.02
N VAL A 84 9.43 -5.80 2.27
CA VAL A 84 9.22 -6.94 1.39
C VAL A 84 8.76 -6.47 0.01
N SER A 85 9.12 -7.22 -1.03
CA SER A 85 8.75 -6.91 -2.42
C SER A 85 8.16 -8.11 -3.16
N THR A 86 8.10 -9.28 -2.51
CA THR A 86 7.51 -10.50 -3.06
C THR A 86 6.38 -11.01 -2.18
N THR A 87 5.48 -11.78 -2.76
CA THR A 87 4.36 -12.40 -2.02
C THR A 87 4.89 -13.41 -1.00
N GLU A 88 5.92 -14.15 -1.36
CA GLU A 88 6.57 -15.15 -0.52
C GLU A 88 7.17 -14.54 0.75
N ASP A 89 7.86 -13.40 0.61
CA ASP A 89 8.44 -12.68 1.74
C ASP A 89 7.36 -12.03 2.61
N LEU A 90 6.26 -11.55 1.99
CA LEU A 90 5.11 -11.04 2.74
C LEU A 90 4.48 -12.14 3.61
N VAL A 91 4.28 -13.35 3.07
CA VAL A 91 3.73 -14.47 3.84
C VAL A 91 4.64 -14.82 5.02
N LYS A 92 5.96 -14.96 4.80
CA LYS A 92 6.93 -15.23 5.89
C LYS A 92 6.92 -14.12 6.94
N GLY A 93 6.88 -12.85 6.50
CA GLY A 93 6.81 -11.70 7.40
C GLY A 93 5.55 -11.69 8.25
N LEU A 94 4.40 -12.05 7.67
CA LEU A 94 3.12 -12.18 8.38
C LEU A 94 3.14 -13.33 9.38
N GLU A 95 3.61 -14.50 8.98
CA GLU A 95 3.75 -15.66 9.87
C GLU A 95 4.62 -15.32 11.09
N TYR A 96 5.75 -14.67 10.85
CA TYR A 96 6.63 -14.19 11.92
C TYR A 96 5.91 -13.21 12.84
N ALA A 97 5.33 -12.14 12.28
CA ALA A 97 4.67 -11.09 13.06
C ALA A 97 3.48 -11.62 13.88
N LEU A 98 2.73 -12.59 13.36
CA LEU A 98 1.60 -13.20 14.07
C LEU A 98 2.04 -14.21 15.13
N SER A 99 3.24 -14.78 15.02
CA SER A 99 3.81 -15.73 16.00
C SER A 99 4.48 -15.05 17.19
N GLN A 100 4.81 -13.76 17.07
CA GLN A 100 5.52 -13.01 18.11
C GLN A 100 4.61 -11.97 18.76
N PRO A 101 4.59 -11.83 20.09
CA PRO A 101 3.86 -10.76 20.76
C PRO A 101 4.56 -9.41 20.52
N GLY A 102 3.78 -8.36 20.38
CA GLY A 102 4.28 -6.99 20.26
C GLY A 102 3.94 -6.33 18.93
N PRO A 103 4.35 -5.07 18.73
CA PRO A 103 4.08 -4.35 17.50
C PRO A 103 5.07 -4.73 16.40
N HIS A 104 4.55 -4.93 15.20
CA HIS A 104 5.33 -5.21 13.99
C HIS A 104 4.91 -4.27 12.86
N LEU A 105 5.84 -4.00 11.95
CA LEU A 105 5.55 -3.29 10.71
C LEU A 105 6.12 -4.07 9.52
N ILE A 106 5.28 -4.30 8.53
CA ILE A 106 5.67 -4.88 7.24
C ILE A 106 5.43 -3.83 6.16
N GLU A 107 6.51 -3.33 5.57
CA GLU A 107 6.44 -2.44 4.42
C GLU A 107 6.44 -3.26 3.14
N VAL A 108 5.32 -3.23 2.41
CA VAL A 108 5.12 -3.97 1.17
C VAL A 108 5.32 -3.02 0.00
N MET A 109 6.36 -3.26 -0.80
CA MET A 109 6.59 -2.48 -2.01
C MET A 109 5.60 -2.91 -3.09
N VAL A 110 4.81 -1.96 -3.56
CA VAL A 110 3.82 -2.18 -4.63
C VAL A 110 4.11 -1.23 -5.80
N PRO A 111 3.69 -1.57 -7.03
CA PRO A 111 3.88 -0.69 -8.18
C PRO A 111 3.23 0.68 -7.97
N GLU A 112 3.88 1.74 -8.43
CA GLU A 112 3.45 3.13 -8.28
C GLU A 112 2.05 3.40 -8.84
N SER A 113 1.71 2.80 -9.97
CA SER A 113 0.36 2.87 -10.53
C SER A 113 0.08 1.74 -11.52
N LEU A 114 -1.19 1.42 -11.69
CA LEU A 114 -1.65 0.69 -12.86
C LEU A 114 -1.48 1.60 -14.09
N SER A 115 -0.81 1.14 -15.14
CA SER A 115 -0.65 1.90 -16.39
C SER A 115 -2.01 2.40 -16.91
N GLY A 116 -2.06 3.60 -17.50
CA GLY A 116 -3.28 4.32 -17.83
C GLY A 116 -4.36 3.50 -18.56
N LEU A 117 -3.96 2.55 -19.43
CA LEU A 117 -4.90 1.65 -20.12
C LEU A 117 -5.55 0.65 -19.17
N LYS A 118 -4.76 0.03 -18.28
CA LYS A 118 -5.26 -0.89 -17.23
C LYS A 118 -6.17 -0.15 -16.25
N ARG A 119 -5.86 1.10 -15.92
CA ARG A 119 -6.63 1.92 -15.00
C ARG A 119 -7.99 2.32 -15.59
N LYS A 120 -8.05 2.69 -16.87
CA LYS A 120 -9.33 3.01 -17.57
C LYS A 120 -10.20 1.76 -17.79
N ALA A 121 -9.60 0.62 -18.06
CA ALA A 121 -10.32 -0.63 -18.30
C ALA A 121 -10.78 -1.33 -17.01
N LEU A 122 -10.04 -1.18 -15.89
CA LEU A 122 -10.29 -1.90 -14.64
C LEU A 122 -11.71 -1.67 -14.07
N PRO A 123 -12.24 -0.43 -13.96
CA PRO A 123 -13.59 -0.22 -13.45
C PRO A 123 -14.66 -0.86 -14.34
N TRP A 124 -14.47 -0.83 -15.66
CA TRP A 124 -15.38 -1.48 -16.61
C TRP A 124 -15.34 -3.00 -16.48
N VAL A 125 -14.14 -3.58 -16.39
CA VAL A 125 -13.97 -5.02 -16.18
C VAL A 125 -14.56 -5.47 -14.85
N LEU A 126 -14.32 -4.73 -13.77
CA LEU A 126 -14.87 -5.06 -12.45
C LEU A 126 -16.38 -5.00 -12.41
N ARG A 127 -17.01 -4.07 -13.15
CA ARG A 127 -18.47 -3.98 -13.28
C ARG A 127 -19.06 -5.12 -14.09
N SER A 128 -18.33 -5.66 -15.06
CA SER A 128 -18.79 -6.77 -15.88
C SER A 128 -18.58 -8.15 -15.28
N LEU A 129 -17.71 -8.26 -14.25
CA LEU A 129 -17.41 -9.54 -13.58
C LEU A 129 -18.63 -10.27 -13.01
N PRO A 130 -19.63 -9.62 -12.39
CA PRO A 130 -20.83 -10.31 -11.87
C PRO A 130 -21.67 -10.99 -12.94
N GLY A 131 -21.61 -10.51 -14.19
CA GLY A 131 -22.34 -11.12 -15.33
C GLY A 131 -21.60 -12.23 -16.05
N LEU A 132 -20.35 -12.54 -15.66
CA LEU A 132 -19.53 -13.53 -16.31
C LEU A 132 -19.54 -14.88 -15.57
N PRO A 133 -19.44 -16.02 -16.29
CA PRO A 133 -19.21 -17.32 -15.68
C PRO A 133 -17.99 -17.30 -14.75
N LEU A 134 -18.08 -17.97 -13.61
CA LEU A 134 -17.09 -17.90 -12.53
C LEU A 134 -15.65 -18.26 -13.00
N SER A 135 -15.54 -19.19 -13.96
CA SER A 135 -14.27 -19.58 -14.59
C SER A 135 -13.62 -18.44 -15.37
N LEU A 136 -14.43 -17.70 -16.13
CA LEU A 136 -13.97 -16.57 -16.94
C LEU A 136 -13.61 -15.37 -16.06
N ALA A 137 -14.41 -15.09 -15.03
CA ALA A 137 -14.15 -14.05 -14.06
C ALA A 137 -12.84 -14.30 -13.29
N ARG A 138 -12.54 -15.55 -12.90
CA ARG A 138 -11.27 -15.94 -12.28
C ARG A 138 -10.09 -15.81 -13.23
N ALA A 139 -10.23 -16.19 -14.50
CA ALA A 139 -9.17 -16.05 -15.50
C ALA A 139 -8.84 -14.57 -15.79
N LEU A 140 -9.86 -13.71 -15.88
CA LEU A 140 -9.69 -12.27 -16.03
C LEU A 140 -9.02 -11.63 -14.80
N LYS A 141 -9.43 -12.00 -13.59
CA LYS A 141 -8.77 -11.54 -12.36
C LYS A 141 -7.28 -11.88 -12.34
N ARG A 142 -6.89 -13.10 -12.75
CA ARG A 142 -5.48 -13.52 -12.82
C ARG A 142 -4.65 -12.76 -13.85
N LYS A 143 -5.26 -12.23 -14.92
CA LYS A 143 -4.56 -11.43 -15.96
C LYS A 143 -4.47 -9.94 -15.62
N ILE A 144 -5.34 -9.45 -14.75
CA ILE A 144 -5.44 -8.02 -14.39
C ILE A 144 -4.73 -7.75 -13.07
N ALA A 145 -4.74 -8.70 -12.14
CA ALA A 145 -3.91 -8.66 -10.95
C ALA A 145 -2.45 -8.93 -11.36
N PRO A 146 -1.51 -8.05 -10.94
CA PRO A 146 -0.08 -8.30 -11.13
C PRO A 146 0.35 -9.57 -10.39
#